data_06cd018bc695e97baf97fc04af828fe0
#
_entry.id   06cd018bc695e97baf97fc04af828fe0
#
_cell.length_a   1.000
_cell.length_b   1.000
_cell.length_c   1.000
_cell.angle_alpha   90.00
_cell.angle_beta   90.00
_cell.angle_gamma   90.00
#
_symmetry.space_group_name_H-M   'P 1'
#
loop_
_entity.id
_entity.type
_entity.pdbx_description
1 polymer ?
#
loop_
_entity_poly.entity_id
_entity_poly.type
_entity_poly.pdbx_seq_one_letter_code
_entity_poly.pdbx_strand_id
1 'polypeptide(L)'
;MAQRKDGGDAVLEALRKLDVDYIISSPGSEWPSVWEALARQAINEEPGPKYINTWHETLAVTMAQGYTRMTGRMQAVLLHAGVGVLQGSMGIHGAFQGEIPMLVASGETSTYGEADDFDPGPQWLRNLSIVGGPNRLVEGITKWSSRVTSAEVIYETFSRAGEMAQRTPMGPTFLNVPMETMLEEWTPPPKFKNKPAAPKTRPESSVVEEIADLIIQSKSPVILADSAGKNKEGFLALVELAETLNIPVFESEGPGYSNFPTSHPLH
;
A
#
# COMPACT_ATOMS: atom_id res chain seq x y z
N MET A 1 25.63 3.61 -26.01
CA MET A 1 24.53 2.64 -26.14
C MET A 1 23.49 3.02 -25.10
N ALA A 2 22.21 3.13 -25.46
CA ALA A 2 21.16 3.33 -24.47
C ALA A 2 21.17 2.12 -23.50
N GLN A 3 21.15 2.38 -22.21
CA GLN A 3 21.15 1.35 -21.18
C GLN A 3 19.84 0.55 -21.29
N ARG A 4 19.95 -0.77 -21.38
CA ARG A 4 18.78 -1.66 -21.38
C ARG A 4 18.07 -1.52 -20.04
N LYS A 5 16.76 -1.28 -20.09
CA LYS A 5 15.90 -1.24 -18.90
C LYS A 5 15.17 -2.58 -18.76
N ASP A 6 14.92 -2.97 -17.53
CA ASP A 6 14.24 -4.21 -17.18
C ASP A 6 13.00 -4.00 -16.30
N GLY A 7 12.40 -5.09 -15.84
CA GLY A 7 11.23 -5.04 -14.96
C GLY A 7 11.48 -4.29 -13.65
N GLY A 8 12.72 -4.29 -13.13
CA GLY A 8 13.09 -3.52 -11.94
C GLY A 8 13.00 -2.01 -12.16
N ASP A 9 13.40 -1.53 -13.36
CA ASP A 9 13.19 -0.12 -13.74
C ASP A 9 11.70 0.22 -13.82
N ALA A 10 10.87 -0.71 -14.33
CA ALA A 10 9.43 -0.52 -14.39
C ALA A 10 8.79 -0.39 -13.00
N VAL A 11 9.21 -1.23 -12.05
CA VAL A 11 8.79 -1.14 -10.63
C VAL A 11 9.17 0.22 -10.06
N LEU A 12 10.45 0.61 -10.18
CA LEU A 12 10.94 1.86 -9.62
C LEU A 12 10.22 3.08 -10.21
N GLU A 13 9.98 3.08 -11.52
CA GLU A 13 9.25 4.18 -12.17
C GLU A 13 7.79 4.27 -11.72
N ALA A 14 7.12 3.12 -11.53
CA ALA A 14 5.76 3.11 -10.97
C ALA A 14 5.72 3.69 -9.56
N LEU A 15 6.68 3.33 -8.70
CA LEU A 15 6.77 3.84 -7.32
C LEU A 15 7.10 5.34 -7.28
N ARG A 16 7.92 5.84 -8.20
CA ARG A 16 8.15 7.30 -8.39
C ARG A 16 6.85 8.03 -8.71
N LYS A 17 6.04 7.50 -9.64
CA LYS A 17 4.76 8.09 -10.05
C LYS A 17 3.66 8.00 -8.99
N LEU A 18 3.83 7.13 -8.02
CA LEU A 18 2.94 6.99 -6.85
C LEU A 18 3.40 7.86 -5.68
N ASP A 19 4.45 8.67 -5.84
CA ASP A 19 5.03 9.52 -4.79
C ASP A 19 5.42 8.76 -3.53
N VAL A 20 5.94 7.53 -3.70
CA VAL A 20 6.45 6.71 -2.60
C VAL A 20 7.77 7.29 -2.11
N ASP A 21 7.90 7.53 -0.80
CA ASP A 21 9.13 8.04 -0.20
C ASP A 21 10.16 6.94 0.05
N TYR A 22 9.67 5.76 0.46
CA TYR A 22 10.52 4.64 0.87
C TYR A 22 10.05 3.33 0.29
N ILE A 23 11.02 2.55 -0.17
CA ILE A 23 10.89 1.11 -0.37
C ILE A 23 11.48 0.46 0.87
N ILE A 24 10.63 -0.15 1.70
CA ILE A 24 11.05 -0.82 2.94
C ILE A 24 11.05 -2.32 2.67
N SER A 25 12.17 -2.99 2.91
CA SER A 25 12.35 -4.37 2.48
C SER A 25 13.11 -5.19 3.51
N SER A 26 12.69 -6.42 3.70
CA SER A 26 13.54 -7.50 4.19
C SER A 26 14.05 -8.21 2.94
N PRO A 27 15.36 -8.12 2.65
CA PRO A 27 15.86 -8.45 1.32
C PRO A 27 15.74 -9.93 0.98
N GLY A 28 15.28 -10.19 -0.22
CA GLY A 28 15.30 -11.48 -0.88
C GLY A 28 16.03 -11.41 -2.22
N SER A 29 16.61 -12.52 -2.64
CA SER A 29 17.42 -12.62 -3.87
C SER A 29 16.62 -12.48 -5.17
N GLU A 30 15.34 -12.25 -5.10
CA GLU A 30 14.44 -11.98 -6.23
C GLU A 30 14.39 -10.51 -6.68
N TRP A 31 14.98 -9.58 -5.91
CA TRP A 31 14.91 -8.14 -6.18
C TRP A 31 16.18 -7.48 -6.77
N PRO A 32 17.19 -8.18 -7.35
CA PRO A 32 18.39 -7.55 -7.90
C PRO A 32 18.10 -6.47 -8.94
N SER A 33 17.14 -6.69 -9.85
CA SER A 33 16.79 -5.71 -10.89
C SER A 33 16.31 -4.38 -10.27
N VAL A 34 15.52 -4.44 -9.17
CA VAL A 34 15.07 -3.23 -8.44
C VAL A 34 16.24 -2.56 -7.73
N TRP A 35 17.18 -3.33 -7.13
CA TRP A 35 18.36 -2.76 -6.49
C TRP A 35 19.29 -2.10 -7.50
N GLU A 36 19.48 -2.69 -8.69
CA GLU A 36 20.24 -2.07 -9.77
C GLU A 36 19.57 -0.77 -10.25
N ALA A 37 18.25 -0.76 -10.40
CA ALA A 37 17.51 0.45 -10.75
C ALA A 37 17.69 1.55 -9.69
N LEU A 38 17.62 1.21 -8.39
CA LEU A 38 17.90 2.13 -7.28
C LEU A 38 19.36 2.61 -7.27
N ALA A 39 20.32 1.75 -7.58
CA ALA A 39 21.72 2.15 -7.70
C ALA A 39 21.92 3.16 -8.84
N ARG A 40 21.28 2.92 -9.99
CA ARG A 40 21.27 3.87 -11.11
C ARG A 40 20.63 5.21 -10.71
N GLN A 41 19.49 5.18 -10.02
CA GLN A 41 18.86 6.38 -9.48
C GLN A 41 19.81 7.18 -8.60
N ALA A 42 20.53 6.52 -7.70
CA ALA A 42 21.47 7.19 -6.80
C ALA A 42 22.68 7.78 -7.53
N ILE A 43 23.25 7.05 -8.51
CA ILE A 43 24.41 7.52 -9.31
C ILE A 43 24.01 8.74 -10.15
N ASN A 44 22.80 8.75 -10.70
CA ASN A 44 22.32 9.82 -11.56
C ASN A 44 21.67 10.99 -10.77
N GLU A 45 21.65 10.91 -9.45
CA GLU A 45 20.97 11.89 -8.57
C GLU A 45 19.49 12.12 -8.94
N GLU A 46 18.82 11.09 -9.46
CA GLU A 46 17.42 11.18 -9.84
C GLU A 46 16.50 11.16 -8.61
N PRO A 47 15.41 11.94 -8.59
CA PRO A 47 14.42 11.88 -7.51
C PRO A 47 13.68 10.55 -7.53
N GLY A 48 13.34 10.05 -6.33
CA GLY A 48 12.59 8.80 -6.20
C GLY A 48 12.67 8.21 -4.80
N PRO A 49 12.05 7.05 -4.57
CA PRO A 49 12.03 6.42 -3.26
C PRO A 49 13.44 6.05 -2.78
N LYS A 50 13.64 6.17 -1.47
CA LYS A 50 14.84 5.68 -0.79
C LYS A 50 14.63 4.25 -0.33
N TYR A 51 15.69 3.46 -0.35
CA TYR A 51 15.64 2.07 0.10
C TYR A 51 16.00 1.97 1.59
N ILE A 52 15.15 1.25 2.36
CA ILE A 52 15.39 0.92 3.76
C ILE A 52 15.42 -0.61 3.88
N ASN A 53 16.57 -1.12 4.32
CA ASN A 53 16.73 -2.53 4.64
C ASN A 53 16.31 -2.80 6.09
N THR A 54 15.54 -3.86 6.31
CA THR A 54 15.11 -4.34 7.62
C THR A 54 15.56 -5.77 7.87
N TRP A 55 15.62 -6.15 9.14
CA TRP A 55 16.04 -7.49 9.54
C TRP A 55 14.91 -8.53 9.52
N HIS A 56 13.67 -8.09 9.29
CA HIS A 56 12.50 -8.97 9.32
C HIS A 56 11.33 -8.35 8.56
N GLU A 57 10.56 -9.18 7.89
CA GLU A 57 9.45 -8.76 7.04
C GLU A 57 8.32 -8.09 7.83
N THR A 58 8.00 -8.61 9.02
CA THR A 58 7.02 -7.96 9.91
C THR A 58 7.46 -6.53 10.25
N LEU A 59 8.76 -6.31 10.48
CA LEU A 59 9.29 -4.98 10.74
C LEU A 59 9.13 -4.07 9.52
N ALA A 60 9.43 -4.58 8.32
CA ALA A 60 9.25 -3.81 7.08
C ALA A 60 7.80 -3.31 6.93
N VAL A 61 6.85 -4.22 7.09
CA VAL A 61 5.41 -3.89 6.97
C VAL A 61 4.97 -2.92 8.06
N THR A 62 5.36 -3.13 9.32
CA THR A 62 4.95 -2.25 10.42
C THR A 62 5.60 -0.87 10.38
N MET A 63 6.84 -0.76 9.89
CA MET A 63 7.47 0.54 9.62
C MET A 63 6.70 1.32 8.54
N ALA A 64 6.32 0.66 7.45
CA ALA A 64 5.50 1.28 6.41
C ALA A 64 4.15 1.75 6.96
N GLN A 65 3.50 0.95 7.82
CA GLN A 65 2.26 1.35 8.51
C GLN A 65 2.45 2.61 9.35
N GLY A 66 3.48 2.62 10.22
CA GLY A 66 3.76 3.75 11.09
C GLY A 66 4.00 5.03 10.30
N TYR A 67 4.83 4.95 9.24
CA TYR A 67 5.11 6.09 8.39
C TYR A 67 3.84 6.61 7.69
N THR A 68 3.05 5.70 7.11
CA THR A 68 1.80 6.07 6.42
C THR A 68 0.79 6.71 7.38
N ARG A 69 0.64 6.19 8.60
CA ARG A 69 -0.24 6.78 9.62
C ARG A 69 0.16 8.20 9.98
N MET A 70 1.45 8.45 10.14
CA MET A 70 1.95 9.76 10.56
C MET A 70 1.95 10.81 9.45
N THR A 71 2.13 10.37 8.19
CA THR A 71 2.31 11.29 7.06
C THR A 71 1.13 11.34 6.10
N GLY A 72 0.24 10.34 6.14
CA GLY A 72 -0.80 10.13 5.14
C GLY A 72 -0.27 9.63 3.79
N ARG A 73 1.03 9.35 3.66
CA ARG A 73 1.69 8.97 2.41
C ARG A 73 1.92 7.47 2.33
N MET A 74 1.34 6.84 1.32
CA MET A 74 1.50 5.40 1.06
C MET A 74 2.97 5.03 0.84
N GLN A 75 3.40 3.91 1.43
CA GLN A 75 4.73 3.36 1.22
C GLN A 75 4.70 2.02 0.49
N ALA A 76 5.85 1.63 -0.07
CA ALA A 76 6.04 0.34 -0.71
C ALA A 76 6.84 -0.60 0.20
N VAL A 77 6.45 -1.88 0.21
CA VAL A 77 7.15 -2.95 0.93
C VAL A 77 7.48 -4.07 -0.04
N LEU A 78 8.77 -4.43 -0.11
CA LEU A 78 9.23 -5.56 -0.91
C LEU A 78 9.64 -6.70 0.02
N LEU A 79 8.95 -7.83 -0.09
CA LEU A 79 9.13 -9.02 0.75
C LEU A 79 9.84 -10.13 -0.02
N HIS A 80 10.49 -11.02 0.71
CA HIS A 80 11.01 -12.26 0.16
C HIS A 80 9.88 -13.18 -0.34
N ALA A 81 10.15 -13.94 -1.39
CA ALA A 81 9.21 -14.91 -1.94
C ALA A 81 8.71 -15.90 -0.88
N GLY A 82 7.45 -16.24 -0.91
CA GLY A 82 6.83 -17.24 -0.04
C GLY A 82 6.99 -16.96 1.44
N VAL A 83 8.15 -17.28 2.00
CA VAL A 83 8.45 -17.16 3.45
C VAL A 83 8.32 -15.71 3.95
N GLY A 84 8.75 -14.73 3.16
CA GLY A 84 8.62 -13.32 3.54
C GLY A 84 7.17 -12.86 3.60
N VAL A 85 6.33 -13.38 2.72
CA VAL A 85 4.89 -13.10 2.76
C VAL A 85 4.23 -13.72 3.99
N LEU A 86 4.62 -14.96 4.35
CA LEU A 86 4.16 -15.60 5.58
C LEU A 86 4.54 -14.77 6.81
N GLN A 87 5.79 -14.32 6.90
CA GLN A 87 6.27 -13.49 8.00
C GLN A 87 5.62 -12.09 8.02
N GLY A 88 5.36 -11.49 6.86
CA GLY A 88 4.74 -10.18 6.73
C GLY A 88 3.22 -10.18 6.90
N SER A 89 2.55 -11.34 6.82
CA SER A 89 1.10 -11.46 6.74
C SER A 89 0.36 -10.83 7.92
N MET A 90 0.88 -10.96 9.13
CA MET A 90 0.30 -10.33 10.33
C MET A 90 0.28 -8.80 10.20
N GLY A 91 1.38 -8.21 9.73
CA GLY A 91 1.44 -6.77 9.47
C GLY A 91 0.51 -6.33 8.34
N ILE A 92 0.41 -7.12 7.25
CA ILE A 92 -0.51 -6.85 6.15
C ILE A 92 -1.96 -6.86 6.65
N HIS A 93 -2.32 -7.85 7.48
CA HIS A 93 -3.65 -7.92 8.11
C HIS A 93 -3.93 -6.70 9.00
N GLY A 94 -2.96 -6.28 9.81
CA GLY A 94 -3.08 -5.07 10.62
C GLY A 94 -3.28 -3.80 9.78
N ALA A 95 -2.59 -3.69 8.63
CA ALA A 95 -2.80 -2.60 7.69
C ALA A 95 -4.20 -2.64 7.04
N PHE A 96 -4.70 -3.84 6.75
CA PHE A 96 -6.04 -4.04 6.21
C PHE A 96 -7.12 -3.59 7.20
N GLN A 97 -7.05 -4.05 8.45
CA GLN A 97 -7.98 -3.65 9.50
C GLN A 97 -7.91 -2.15 9.82
N GLY A 98 -6.70 -1.57 9.79
CA GLY A 98 -6.49 -0.15 10.04
C GLY A 98 -6.76 0.75 8.83
N GLU A 99 -7.20 0.21 7.70
CA GLU A 99 -7.40 0.93 6.44
C GLU A 99 -6.17 1.78 6.03
N ILE A 100 -4.96 1.19 6.21
CA ILE A 100 -3.71 1.87 5.93
C ILE A 100 -3.28 1.53 4.50
N PRO A 101 -3.21 2.51 3.60
CA PRO A 101 -2.77 2.26 2.23
C PRO A 101 -1.30 1.86 2.20
N MET A 102 -1.02 0.74 1.53
CA MET A 102 0.31 0.19 1.37
C MET A 102 0.38 -0.63 0.09
N LEU A 103 1.46 -0.51 -0.66
CA LEU A 103 1.75 -1.39 -1.77
C LEU A 103 2.77 -2.43 -1.30
N VAL A 104 2.35 -3.68 -1.18
CA VAL A 104 3.21 -4.80 -0.82
C VAL A 104 3.47 -5.64 -2.04
N ALA A 105 4.71 -6.03 -2.27
CA ALA A 105 5.06 -6.98 -3.32
C ALA A 105 6.01 -8.04 -2.81
N SER A 106 5.92 -9.24 -3.36
CA SER A 106 6.92 -10.29 -3.17
C SER A 106 7.38 -10.84 -4.51
N GLY A 107 8.59 -11.35 -4.53
CA GLY A 107 9.02 -12.19 -5.64
C GLY A 107 8.27 -13.53 -5.69
N GLU A 108 8.51 -14.26 -6.73
CA GLU A 108 8.01 -15.61 -6.99
C GLU A 108 9.09 -16.43 -7.66
N THR A 109 8.99 -17.75 -7.57
CA THR A 109 9.73 -18.65 -8.46
C THR A 109 9.32 -18.43 -9.91
N SER A 110 10.19 -18.82 -10.84
CA SER A 110 9.88 -18.74 -12.27
C SER A 110 8.60 -19.51 -12.60
N THR A 111 7.81 -18.97 -13.51
CA THR A 111 6.58 -19.58 -13.99
C THR A 111 6.83 -20.67 -15.04
N TYR A 112 7.97 -20.58 -15.70
CA TYR A 112 8.46 -21.57 -16.67
C TYR A 112 9.99 -21.71 -16.50
N GLY A 113 10.47 -22.93 -16.53
CA GLY A 113 11.89 -23.25 -16.37
C GLY A 113 12.51 -23.91 -17.61
N GLU A 114 11.78 -23.92 -18.72
CA GLU A 114 12.14 -24.66 -19.93
C GLU A 114 12.52 -23.73 -21.11
N ALA A 115 12.68 -22.44 -20.85
CA ALA A 115 13.16 -21.50 -21.87
C ALA A 115 14.67 -21.63 -22.04
N ASP A 116 15.14 -21.79 -23.28
CA ASP A 116 16.57 -21.98 -23.60
C ASP A 116 17.47 -20.79 -23.23
N ASP A 117 16.87 -19.61 -23.04
CA ASP A 117 17.54 -18.34 -22.77
C ASP A 117 17.54 -17.91 -21.29
N PHE A 118 16.87 -18.67 -20.41
CA PHE A 118 16.74 -18.35 -19.01
C PHE A 118 16.88 -19.59 -18.10
N ASP A 119 17.99 -19.68 -17.39
CA ASP A 119 18.17 -20.64 -16.29
C ASP A 119 18.01 -19.93 -14.94
N PRO A 120 16.89 -20.12 -14.23
CA PRO A 120 16.67 -19.49 -12.94
C PRO A 120 17.55 -20.09 -11.84
N GLY A 121 18.24 -21.19 -12.11
CA GLY A 121 18.94 -21.96 -11.12
C GLY A 121 18.02 -22.80 -10.20
N PRO A 122 18.59 -23.75 -9.46
CA PRO A 122 17.82 -24.74 -8.70
C PRO A 122 16.97 -24.15 -7.57
N GLN A 123 17.34 -22.98 -7.05
CA GLN A 123 16.58 -22.28 -6.01
C GLN A 123 15.19 -21.87 -6.52
N TRP A 124 15.12 -21.38 -7.74
CA TRP A 124 13.89 -20.85 -8.33
C TRP A 124 13.01 -21.91 -9.00
N LEU A 125 13.56 -23.09 -9.26
CA LEU A 125 12.80 -24.27 -9.70
C LEU A 125 12.21 -25.09 -8.54
N ARG A 126 12.73 -24.93 -7.34
CA ARG A 126 12.32 -25.68 -6.15
C ARG A 126 11.40 -24.87 -5.24
N ASN A 127 10.19 -24.64 -5.62
CA ASN A 127 9.09 -24.26 -4.73
C ASN A 127 9.47 -23.45 -3.46
N LEU A 128 10.01 -22.27 -3.64
CA LEU A 128 9.89 -21.23 -2.61
C LEU A 128 8.45 -20.70 -2.55
N SER A 129 7.63 -21.15 -3.51
CA SER A 129 6.26 -20.72 -3.68
C SER A 129 5.30 -21.47 -2.77
N ILE A 130 4.30 -20.77 -2.32
CA ILE A 130 3.15 -21.30 -1.62
C ILE A 130 2.18 -21.86 -2.65
N VAL A 131 1.52 -22.97 -2.34
CA VAL A 131 0.51 -23.57 -3.22
C VAL A 131 -0.58 -22.55 -3.56
N GLY A 132 -0.76 -22.28 -4.82
CA GLY A 132 -1.66 -21.26 -5.33
C GLY A 132 -1.07 -19.85 -5.41
N GLY A 133 0.20 -19.70 -5.06
CA GLY A 133 0.96 -18.45 -5.10
C GLY A 133 0.78 -17.58 -3.84
N PRO A 134 1.76 -16.73 -3.52
CA PRO A 134 1.69 -15.82 -2.36
C PRO A 134 0.51 -14.86 -2.43
N ASN A 135 0.07 -14.49 -3.61
CA ASN A 135 -1.10 -13.62 -3.80
C ASN A 135 -2.38 -14.23 -3.23
N ARG A 136 -2.57 -15.57 -3.31
CA ARG A 136 -3.74 -16.23 -2.70
C ARG A 136 -3.65 -16.30 -1.18
N LEU A 137 -2.45 -16.40 -0.63
CA LEU A 137 -2.26 -16.41 0.82
C LEU A 137 -2.80 -15.13 1.48
N VAL A 138 -2.60 -13.98 0.84
CA VAL A 138 -2.97 -12.67 1.40
C VAL A 138 -4.24 -12.08 0.77
N GLU A 139 -4.92 -12.81 -0.10
CA GLU A 139 -6.14 -12.34 -0.79
C GLU A 139 -7.23 -11.90 0.21
N GLY A 140 -7.42 -12.65 1.29
CA GLY A 140 -8.43 -12.35 2.34
C GLY A 140 -8.06 -11.19 3.27
N ILE A 141 -6.83 -10.67 3.19
CA ILE A 141 -6.31 -9.61 4.07
C ILE A 141 -5.73 -8.41 3.28
N THR A 142 -6.11 -8.29 2.02
CA THR A 142 -5.74 -7.18 1.13
C THR A 142 -6.94 -6.69 0.35
N LYS A 143 -6.93 -5.44 -0.09
CA LYS A 143 -7.98 -4.90 -0.96
C LYS A 143 -7.96 -5.50 -2.36
N TRP A 144 -6.78 -5.83 -2.81
CA TRP A 144 -6.53 -6.44 -4.11
C TRP A 144 -5.21 -7.18 -4.07
N SER A 145 -5.21 -8.38 -4.61
CA SER A 145 -4.05 -9.23 -4.73
C SER A 145 -3.95 -9.77 -6.15
N SER A 146 -2.79 -9.68 -6.77
CA SER A 146 -2.60 -10.09 -8.15
C SER A 146 -1.19 -10.60 -8.41
N ARG A 147 -1.04 -11.35 -9.51
CA ARG A 147 0.25 -11.77 -10.07
C ARG A 147 0.58 -10.93 -11.28
N VAL A 148 1.81 -10.49 -11.40
CA VAL A 148 2.35 -9.87 -12.62
C VAL A 148 2.66 -10.97 -13.63
N THR A 149 2.31 -10.76 -14.89
CA THR A 149 2.37 -11.80 -15.93
C THR A 149 3.43 -11.55 -17.01
N SER A 150 3.94 -10.34 -17.14
CA SER A 150 5.03 -9.98 -18.07
C SER A 150 5.66 -8.65 -17.69
N ALA A 151 6.88 -8.38 -18.16
CA ALA A 151 7.56 -7.09 -17.95
C ALA A 151 6.77 -5.91 -18.53
N GLU A 152 6.07 -6.10 -19.63
CA GLU A 152 5.29 -5.06 -20.29
C GLU A 152 4.20 -4.46 -19.40
N VAL A 153 3.62 -5.27 -18.49
CA VAL A 153 2.52 -4.84 -17.63
C VAL A 153 2.94 -4.49 -16.20
N ILE A 154 4.22 -4.64 -15.84
CA ILE A 154 4.71 -4.35 -14.48
C ILE A 154 4.34 -2.92 -14.07
N TYR A 155 4.73 -1.93 -14.86
CA TYR A 155 4.48 -0.53 -14.55
C TYR A 155 2.99 -0.24 -14.29
N GLU A 156 2.13 -0.70 -15.19
CA GLU A 156 0.67 -0.48 -15.08
C GLU A 156 0.07 -1.23 -13.88
N THR A 157 0.57 -2.42 -13.59
CA THR A 157 0.09 -3.25 -12.47
C THR A 157 0.47 -2.63 -11.13
N PHE A 158 1.72 -2.19 -10.96
CA PHE A 158 2.15 -1.47 -9.76
C PHE A 158 1.41 -0.14 -9.58
N SER A 159 1.27 0.63 -10.65
CA SER A 159 0.52 1.88 -10.63
C SER A 159 -0.94 1.66 -10.22
N ARG A 160 -1.60 0.62 -10.75
CA ARG A 160 -2.97 0.25 -10.38
C ARG A 160 -3.07 -0.19 -8.93
N ALA A 161 -2.12 -1.01 -8.45
CA ALA A 161 -2.08 -1.44 -7.07
C ALA A 161 -2.00 -0.26 -6.10
N GLY A 162 -1.10 0.69 -6.35
CA GLY A 162 -0.98 1.88 -5.53
C GLY A 162 -2.22 2.77 -5.56
N GLU A 163 -2.86 2.91 -6.72
CA GLU A 163 -4.12 3.64 -6.84
C GLU A 163 -5.24 2.96 -6.05
N MET A 164 -5.37 1.64 -6.15
CA MET A 164 -6.39 0.88 -5.41
C MET A 164 -6.16 0.92 -3.90
N ALA A 165 -4.91 0.88 -3.44
CA ALA A 165 -4.58 1.00 -2.03
C ALA A 165 -5.10 2.30 -1.42
N GLN A 166 -5.02 3.40 -2.16
CA GLN A 166 -5.38 4.75 -1.73
C GLN A 166 -6.86 5.11 -1.89
N ARG A 167 -7.67 4.29 -2.55
CA ARG A 167 -9.13 4.50 -2.66
C ARG A 167 -9.82 4.11 -1.37
N THR A 168 -10.79 4.91 -0.95
CA THR A 168 -11.64 4.62 0.24
C THR A 168 -12.62 3.45 -0.05
N PRO A 169 -12.72 2.49 0.88
CA PRO A 169 -11.90 2.30 2.08
C PRO A 169 -10.46 1.99 1.70
N MET A 170 -9.48 2.69 2.31
CA MET A 170 -8.05 2.49 2.02
C MET A 170 -7.57 1.14 2.59
N GLY A 171 -6.40 0.69 2.16
CA GLY A 171 -5.82 -0.54 2.69
C GLY A 171 -4.71 -1.10 1.81
N PRO A 172 -4.05 -2.18 2.24
CA PRO A 172 -2.94 -2.78 1.52
C PRO A 172 -3.39 -3.44 0.22
N THR A 173 -2.56 -3.37 -0.79
CA THR A 173 -2.62 -4.19 -2.01
C THR A 173 -1.38 -5.05 -2.10
N PHE A 174 -1.48 -6.17 -2.79
CA PHE A 174 -0.38 -7.13 -2.90
C PHE A 174 -0.13 -7.52 -4.36
N LEU A 175 1.15 -7.54 -4.72
CA LEU A 175 1.62 -8.01 -6.03
C LEU A 175 2.63 -9.13 -5.88
N ASN A 176 2.41 -10.19 -6.62
CA ASN A 176 3.36 -11.27 -6.78
C ASN A 176 4.08 -11.14 -8.12
N VAL A 177 5.41 -11.05 -8.10
CA VAL A 177 6.23 -10.77 -9.28
C VAL A 177 7.16 -11.94 -9.55
N PRO A 178 6.94 -12.73 -10.60
CA PRO A 178 7.85 -13.78 -11.00
C PRO A 178 9.26 -13.24 -11.32
N MET A 179 10.29 -14.02 -11.01
CA MET A 179 11.66 -13.60 -11.16
C MET A 179 12.02 -13.28 -12.61
N GLU A 180 11.61 -14.14 -13.55
CA GLU A 180 11.85 -13.94 -14.98
C GLU A 180 11.27 -12.62 -15.48
N THR A 181 10.08 -12.27 -14.99
CA THR A 181 9.37 -11.04 -15.37
C THR A 181 10.15 -9.79 -14.96
N MET A 182 10.89 -9.84 -13.83
CA MET A 182 11.74 -8.72 -13.41
C MET A 182 13.03 -8.60 -14.24
N LEU A 183 13.51 -9.71 -14.82
CA LEU A 183 14.72 -9.76 -15.64
C LEU A 183 14.47 -9.49 -17.12
N GLU A 184 13.22 -9.60 -17.59
CA GLU A 184 12.83 -9.29 -18.96
C GLU A 184 13.08 -7.81 -19.30
N GLU A 185 13.35 -7.54 -20.58
CA GLU A 185 13.48 -6.18 -21.09
C GLU A 185 12.16 -5.42 -21.01
N TRP A 186 12.23 -4.22 -20.46
CA TRP A 186 11.09 -3.31 -20.40
C TRP A 186 11.34 -2.06 -21.23
N THR A 187 10.39 -1.75 -22.11
CA THR A 187 10.39 -0.51 -22.89
C THR A 187 9.43 0.50 -22.23
N PRO A 188 9.94 1.62 -21.67
CA PRO A 188 9.06 2.64 -21.12
C PRO A 188 8.07 3.17 -22.17
N PRO A 189 6.81 3.40 -21.80
CA PRO A 189 5.87 4.01 -22.72
C PRO A 189 6.34 5.44 -23.10
N PRO A 190 6.06 5.91 -24.31
CA PRO A 190 6.47 7.24 -24.78
C PRO A 190 5.97 8.37 -23.87
N LYS A 191 4.85 8.15 -23.18
CA LYS A 191 4.26 9.05 -22.21
C LYS A 191 3.56 8.23 -21.11
N PHE A 192 3.97 8.47 -19.88
CA PHE A 192 3.26 7.92 -18.72
C PHE A 192 1.90 8.59 -18.57
N LYS A 193 0.85 7.80 -18.43
CA LYS A 193 -0.49 8.33 -18.17
C LYS A 193 -0.58 8.83 -16.73
N ASN A 194 -0.98 10.08 -16.55
CA ASN A 194 -1.36 10.54 -15.22
C ASN A 194 -2.62 9.82 -14.79
N LYS A 195 -2.57 9.16 -13.65
CA LYS A 195 -3.77 8.57 -13.05
C LYS A 195 -4.48 9.64 -12.22
N PRO A 196 -5.81 9.74 -12.31
CA PRO A 196 -6.54 10.67 -11.46
C PRO A 196 -6.39 10.24 -10.00
N ALA A 197 -6.37 11.22 -9.10
CA ALA A 197 -6.48 10.95 -7.67
C ALA A 197 -7.76 10.15 -7.38
N ALA A 198 -7.72 9.34 -6.31
CA ALA A 198 -8.90 8.60 -5.88
C ALA A 198 -10.09 9.57 -5.66
N PRO A 199 -11.27 9.28 -6.20
CA PRO A 199 -12.43 10.15 -6.04
C PRO A 199 -12.81 10.25 -4.55
N LYS A 200 -13.06 11.47 -4.09
CA LYS A 200 -13.64 11.70 -2.76
C LYS A 200 -15.14 11.45 -2.86
N THR A 201 -15.64 10.51 -2.06
CA THR A 201 -17.08 10.28 -1.92
C THR A 201 -17.65 11.27 -0.91
N ARG A 202 -18.87 11.76 -1.17
CA ARG A 202 -19.64 12.61 -0.26
C ARG A 202 -21.04 12.06 -0.17
N PRO A 203 -21.71 12.16 1.00
CA PRO A 203 -23.12 11.83 1.08
C PRO A 203 -23.95 12.82 0.26
N GLU A 204 -25.15 12.41 -0.16
CA GLU A 204 -26.12 13.30 -0.76
C GLU A 204 -26.59 14.35 0.26
N SER A 205 -26.87 15.58 -0.22
CA SER A 205 -27.29 16.68 0.70
C SER A 205 -28.55 16.34 1.47
N SER A 206 -29.50 15.66 0.86
CA SER A 206 -30.74 15.22 1.53
C SER A 206 -30.48 14.28 2.73
N VAL A 207 -29.48 13.40 2.61
CA VAL A 207 -29.09 12.51 3.73
C VAL A 207 -28.45 13.30 4.87
N VAL A 208 -27.65 14.31 4.53
CA VAL A 208 -27.04 15.20 5.53
C VAL A 208 -28.10 15.99 6.28
N GLU A 209 -29.10 16.52 5.58
CA GLU A 209 -30.24 17.24 6.17
C GLU A 209 -31.07 16.32 7.08
N GLU A 210 -31.38 15.11 6.64
CA GLU A 210 -32.10 14.12 7.45
C GLU A 210 -31.34 13.78 8.75
N ILE A 211 -30.02 13.57 8.68
CA ILE A 211 -29.21 13.33 9.87
C ILE A 211 -29.19 14.53 10.80
N ALA A 212 -29.06 15.73 10.26
CA ALA A 212 -29.10 16.96 11.06
C ALA A 212 -30.43 17.11 11.80
N ASP A 213 -31.57 16.88 11.12
CA ASP A 213 -32.91 16.93 11.72
C ASP A 213 -33.07 15.89 12.83
N LEU A 214 -32.61 14.67 12.63
CA LEU A 214 -32.62 13.61 13.65
C LEU A 214 -31.83 14.00 14.90
N ILE A 215 -30.65 14.60 14.72
CA ILE A 215 -29.83 15.06 15.84
C ILE A 215 -30.55 16.20 16.60
N ILE A 216 -31.08 17.18 15.90
CA ILE A 216 -31.77 18.35 16.50
C ILE A 216 -33.02 17.92 17.24
N GLN A 217 -33.76 16.94 16.74
CA GLN A 217 -35.00 16.43 17.37
C GLN A 217 -34.69 15.48 18.55
N SER A 218 -33.48 14.99 18.67
CA SER A 218 -33.10 14.07 19.75
C SER A 218 -33.05 14.79 21.11
N LYS A 219 -33.56 14.14 22.14
CA LYS A 219 -33.53 14.67 23.52
C LYS A 219 -32.18 14.48 24.21
N SER A 220 -31.42 13.48 23.79
CA SER A 220 -30.12 13.12 24.39
C SER A 220 -29.23 12.48 23.35
N PRO A 221 -28.77 13.24 22.36
CA PRO A 221 -27.87 12.73 21.35
C PRO A 221 -26.50 12.44 21.96
N VAL A 222 -25.81 11.41 21.43
CA VAL A 222 -24.43 11.10 21.73
C VAL A 222 -23.71 10.79 20.41
N ILE A 223 -22.43 11.09 20.34
CA ILE A 223 -21.58 10.72 19.20
C ILE A 223 -20.65 9.59 19.63
N LEU A 224 -20.68 8.50 18.88
CA LEU A 224 -19.65 7.45 18.97
C LEU A 224 -18.70 7.64 17.81
N ALA A 225 -17.51 8.19 18.09
CA ALA A 225 -16.49 8.49 17.08
C ALA A 225 -15.58 7.28 16.84
N ASP A 226 -15.44 6.87 15.58
CA ASP A 226 -14.60 5.73 15.18
C ASP A 226 -13.46 6.13 14.23
N SER A 227 -13.71 6.98 13.25
CA SER A 227 -12.74 7.27 12.17
C SER A 227 -12.57 8.74 11.81
N ALA A 228 -13.11 9.65 12.62
CA ALA A 228 -13.00 11.10 12.39
C ALA A 228 -11.52 11.58 12.43
N GLY A 229 -10.71 10.96 13.27
CA GLY A 229 -9.28 11.28 13.41
C GLY A 229 -8.37 10.80 12.27
N LYS A 230 -8.89 10.10 11.24
CA LYS A 230 -8.10 9.71 10.07
C LYS A 230 -7.50 10.90 9.31
N ASN A 231 -8.15 12.05 9.39
CA ASN A 231 -7.63 13.28 8.82
C ASN A 231 -7.95 14.47 9.72
N LYS A 232 -7.14 15.50 9.60
CA LYS A 232 -7.24 16.70 10.44
C LYS A 232 -8.56 17.44 10.28
N GLU A 233 -9.09 17.51 9.06
CA GLU A 233 -10.35 18.20 8.78
C GLU A 233 -11.52 17.49 9.45
N GLY A 234 -11.58 16.16 9.40
CA GLY A 234 -12.62 15.36 10.07
C GLY A 234 -12.55 15.50 11.58
N PHE A 235 -11.34 15.46 12.16
CA PHE A 235 -11.12 15.69 13.60
C PHE A 235 -11.65 17.06 14.05
N LEU A 236 -11.27 18.13 13.35
CA LEU A 236 -11.70 19.49 13.68
C LEU A 236 -13.20 19.70 13.48
N ALA A 237 -13.78 19.14 12.40
CA ALA A 237 -15.22 19.21 12.15
C ALA A 237 -16.04 18.48 13.23
N LEU A 238 -15.52 17.38 13.78
CA LEU A 238 -16.19 16.69 14.89
C LEU A 238 -16.16 17.53 16.17
N VAL A 239 -15.06 18.20 16.46
CA VAL A 239 -14.98 19.12 17.61
C VAL A 239 -16.00 20.26 17.44
N GLU A 240 -16.04 20.92 16.29
CA GLU A 240 -16.99 21.98 15.98
C GLU A 240 -18.44 21.53 16.10
N LEU A 241 -18.78 20.34 15.58
CA LEU A 241 -20.12 19.77 15.69
C LEU A 241 -20.51 19.52 17.15
N ALA A 242 -19.63 18.90 17.93
CA ALA A 242 -19.85 18.58 19.32
C ALA A 242 -20.08 19.86 20.17
N GLU A 243 -19.26 20.90 19.98
CA GLU A 243 -19.37 22.18 20.64
C GLU A 243 -20.65 22.94 20.25
N THR A 244 -20.96 22.97 18.95
CA THR A 244 -22.13 23.68 18.42
C THR A 244 -23.44 23.15 19.01
N LEU A 245 -23.54 21.85 19.18
CA LEU A 245 -24.76 21.18 19.64
C LEU A 245 -24.68 20.71 21.09
N ASN A 246 -23.56 20.92 21.77
CA ASN A 246 -23.29 20.46 23.13
C ASN A 246 -23.54 18.95 23.31
N ILE A 247 -22.99 18.14 22.39
CA ILE A 247 -23.18 16.68 22.35
C ILE A 247 -21.94 16.00 22.91
N PRO A 248 -22.08 15.08 23.89
CA PRO A 248 -20.95 14.29 24.36
C PRO A 248 -20.43 13.32 23.27
N VAL A 249 -19.10 13.16 23.23
CA VAL A 249 -18.42 12.31 22.28
C VAL A 249 -17.74 11.16 23.01
N PHE A 250 -18.01 9.95 22.57
CA PHE A 250 -17.33 8.73 23.02
C PHE A 250 -16.44 8.21 21.89
N GLU A 251 -15.28 7.73 22.23
CA GLU A 251 -14.43 7.03 21.26
C GLU A 251 -14.65 5.53 21.34
N SER A 252 -14.75 4.85 20.20
CA SER A 252 -14.67 3.41 20.17
C SER A 252 -13.22 2.96 20.41
N GLU A 253 -13.00 1.72 20.83
CA GLU A 253 -11.68 1.10 20.90
C GLU A 253 -11.10 0.86 19.48
N GLY A 254 -10.95 1.95 18.75
CA GLY A 254 -10.67 1.95 17.33
C GLY A 254 -9.20 1.89 16.97
N PRO A 255 -8.87 2.05 15.70
CA PRO A 255 -7.63 1.60 15.05
C PRO A 255 -6.39 2.48 15.30
N GLY A 256 -6.24 3.06 16.48
CA GLY A 256 -4.96 3.63 16.90
C GLY A 256 -4.70 5.08 16.48
N TYR A 257 -5.73 5.90 16.37
CA TYR A 257 -5.67 7.36 16.34
C TYR A 257 -6.79 7.94 17.22
N SER A 258 -6.56 9.14 17.78
CA SER A 258 -7.58 9.86 18.54
C SER A 258 -8.59 10.48 17.58
N ASN A 259 -9.86 10.33 17.86
CA ASN A 259 -10.96 10.93 17.09
C ASN A 259 -11.44 12.25 17.67
N PHE A 260 -11.16 12.49 18.96
CA PHE A 260 -11.59 13.67 19.69
C PHE A 260 -10.54 14.04 20.76
N PRO A 261 -10.40 15.31 21.16
CA PRO A 261 -9.42 15.66 22.20
C PRO A 261 -9.83 15.08 23.55
N THR A 262 -8.99 14.24 24.14
CA THR A 262 -9.25 13.58 25.44
C THR A 262 -9.36 14.56 26.62
N SER A 263 -8.83 15.78 26.48
CA SER A 263 -8.94 16.85 27.47
C SER A 263 -10.18 17.73 27.29
N HIS A 264 -11.02 17.45 26.29
CA HIS A 264 -12.18 18.26 26.00
C HIS A 264 -13.33 17.95 26.97
N PRO A 265 -14.09 18.97 27.46
CA PRO A 265 -15.19 18.74 28.41
C PRO A 265 -16.32 17.83 27.91
N LEU A 266 -16.46 17.70 26.58
CA LEU A 266 -17.45 16.82 25.95
C LEU A 266 -16.93 15.42 25.63
N HIS A 267 -15.64 15.11 25.97
CA HIS A 267 -15.07 13.76 25.80
C HIS A 267 -15.53 12.83 26.91
#